data_f1426b3003eb259161b16f1370d13cdb
#
_entry.id   f1426b3003eb259161b16f1370d13cdb
#
_cell.length_a   1.000
_cell.length_b   1.000
_cell.length_c   1.000
_cell.angle_alpha   90.00
_cell.angle_beta   90.00
_cell.angle_gamma   90.00
#
_symmetry.space_group_name_H-M   'P 1'
#
loop_
_entity.id
_entity.type
_entity.pdbx_description
1 polymer ?
#
loop_
_entity_poly.entity_id
_entity_poly.type
_entity_poly.pdbx_seq_one_letter_code
_entity_poly.pdbx_strand_id
1 'polypeptide(L)'
;MMAKRRISYAVLRGKVIESDLIEFGGRGGDLAFLAPDPASIVDQLPLASPRLMEDLYELSFEDILDFLAELGTQLELRDNPYLQEALEYSYATAPTTKPIMDHFYHDLPAMFDKERIRGMVDFNIGVDYL
;
A
#
# COMPACT_ATOMS: atom_id res chain seq x y z
N MET A 1 -24.43 0.03 20.74
CA MET A 1 -23.94 0.89 19.66
C MET A 1 -23.25 -0.04 18.65
N MET A 2 -23.81 -0.27 17.47
CA MET A 2 -23.16 -1.15 16.48
C MET A 2 -21.86 -0.48 16.05
N ALA A 3 -20.75 -1.17 16.23
CA ALA A 3 -19.47 -0.72 15.71
C ALA A 3 -19.62 -0.49 14.20
N LYS A 4 -19.22 0.68 13.75
CA LYS A 4 -19.25 1.02 12.32
C LYS A 4 -18.38 0.01 11.59
N ARG A 5 -18.98 -0.89 10.81
CA ARG A 5 -18.24 -1.88 10.02
C ARG A 5 -17.33 -1.12 9.07
N ARG A 6 -16.04 -1.35 9.17
CA ARG A 6 -15.05 -0.75 8.29
C ARG A 6 -14.87 -1.59 7.07
N ILE A 7 -14.71 -0.92 5.94
CA ILE A 7 -14.49 -1.55 4.64
C ILE A 7 -13.08 -1.21 4.20
N SER A 8 -12.28 -2.25 3.98
CA SER A 8 -10.99 -2.14 3.32
C SER A 8 -11.21 -2.40 1.83
N TYR A 9 -11.10 -1.37 1.02
CA TYR A 9 -11.32 -1.47 -0.42
C TYR A 9 -10.10 -2.11 -1.12
N ALA A 10 -10.36 -2.88 -2.17
CA ALA A 10 -9.33 -3.24 -3.13
C ALA A 10 -9.39 -2.26 -4.32
N VAL A 11 -8.22 -1.94 -4.86
CA VAL A 11 -8.11 -1.15 -6.09
C VAL A 11 -7.44 -2.03 -7.13
N LEU A 12 -8.14 -2.28 -8.24
CA LEU A 12 -7.63 -3.09 -9.32
C LEU A 12 -7.72 -2.31 -10.63
N ARG A 13 -6.58 -2.04 -11.25
CA ARG A 13 -6.49 -1.28 -12.51
C ARG A 13 -7.25 0.05 -12.46
N GLY A 14 -7.04 0.81 -11.38
CA GLY A 14 -7.68 2.10 -11.14
C GLY A 14 -9.16 2.05 -10.76
N LYS A 15 -9.74 0.84 -10.59
CA LYS A 15 -11.14 0.68 -10.17
C LYS A 15 -11.20 0.23 -8.72
N VAL A 16 -12.01 0.93 -7.93
CA VAL A 16 -12.34 0.52 -6.57
C VAL A 16 -13.33 -0.63 -6.62
N ILE A 17 -13.04 -1.70 -5.87
CA ILE A 17 -13.89 -2.88 -5.76
C ILE A 17 -14.60 -2.84 -4.41
N GLU A 18 -15.93 -2.85 -4.45
CA GLU A 18 -16.82 -2.71 -3.29
C GLU A 18 -17.82 -3.88 -3.18
N SER A 19 -17.72 -4.86 -4.08
CA SER A 19 -18.61 -6.03 -4.11
C SER A 19 -17.98 -7.25 -3.43
N ASP A 20 -18.82 -8.26 -3.19
CA ASP A 20 -18.42 -9.56 -2.65
C ASP A 20 -17.57 -9.46 -1.38
N LEU A 21 -18.04 -8.62 -0.44
CA LEU A 21 -17.34 -8.36 0.80
C LEU A 21 -17.48 -9.55 1.77
N ILE A 22 -16.36 -9.99 2.31
CA ILE A 22 -16.30 -10.96 3.40
C ILE A 22 -15.69 -10.31 4.63
N GLU A 23 -16.03 -10.87 5.80
CA GLU A 23 -15.54 -10.36 7.08
C GLU A 23 -14.24 -11.05 7.46
N PHE A 24 -13.25 -10.25 7.82
CA PHE A 24 -11.99 -10.68 8.41
C PHE A 24 -11.95 -10.24 9.88
N GLY A 25 -11.63 -11.17 10.78
CA GLY A 25 -11.43 -10.87 12.20
C GLY A 25 -9.96 -10.72 12.56
N GLY A 26 -9.67 -9.82 13.51
CA GLY A 26 -8.38 -9.71 14.16
C GLY A 26 -8.10 -10.86 15.14
N ARG A 27 -6.92 -10.88 15.73
CA ARG A 27 -6.58 -11.83 16.80
C ARG A 27 -7.53 -11.62 17.99
N GLY A 28 -8.18 -12.69 18.43
CA GLY A 28 -9.15 -12.63 19.53
C GLY A 28 -10.56 -12.25 19.13
N GLY A 29 -10.83 -11.92 17.86
CA GLY A 29 -12.17 -11.60 17.34
C GLY A 29 -12.70 -10.23 17.74
N ASP A 30 -11.88 -9.38 18.35
CA ASP A 30 -12.31 -8.08 18.88
C ASP A 30 -12.38 -7.00 17.80
N LEU A 31 -11.64 -7.18 16.71
CA LEU A 31 -11.59 -6.29 15.58
C LEU A 31 -11.97 -7.04 14.31
N ALA A 32 -12.99 -6.55 13.63
CA ALA A 32 -13.40 -7.09 12.35
C ALA A 32 -13.55 -5.99 11.31
N PHE A 33 -13.20 -6.29 10.07
CA PHE A 33 -13.41 -5.42 8.93
C PHE A 33 -13.93 -6.20 7.74
N LEU A 34 -14.53 -5.52 6.80
CA LEU A 34 -14.98 -6.09 5.53
C LEU A 34 -13.95 -5.79 4.44
N ALA A 35 -13.65 -6.77 3.61
CA ALA A 35 -12.86 -6.58 2.40
C ALA A 35 -13.41 -7.45 1.26
N PRO A 36 -13.14 -7.08 -0.01
CA PRO A 36 -13.52 -7.94 -1.14
C PRO A 36 -12.93 -9.34 -0.98
N ASP A 37 -13.73 -10.36 -1.30
CA ASP A 37 -13.27 -11.74 -1.32
C ASP A 37 -12.16 -11.89 -2.36
N PRO A 38 -10.92 -12.25 -1.98
CA PRO A 38 -9.84 -12.48 -2.94
C PRO A 38 -10.21 -13.47 -4.04
N ALA A 39 -11.04 -14.48 -3.75
CA ALA A 39 -11.48 -15.45 -4.74
C ALA A 39 -12.35 -14.83 -5.85
N SER A 40 -13.05 -13.73 -5.57
CA SER A 40 -13.88 -13.04 -6.57
C SER A 40 -13.09 -12.17 -7.53
N ILE A 41 -11.83 -11.83 -7.19
CA ILE A 41 -11.01 -10.90 -7.97
C ILE A 41 -9.72 -11.52 -8.53
N VAL A 42 -9.32 -12.70 -8.06
CA VAL A 42 -8.03 -13.32 -8.41
C VAL A 42 -7.85 -13.50 -9.93
N ASP A 43 -8.90 -13.89 -10.64
CA ASP A 43 -8.86 -14.09 -12.08
C ASP A 43 -8.70 -12.78 -12.88
N GLN A 44 -8.91 -11.63 -12.24
CA GLN A 44 -8.75 -10.31 -12.84
C GLN A 44 -7.33 -9.75 -12.65
N LEU A 45 -6.50 -10.37 -11.79
CA LEU A 45 -5.15 -9.91 -11.50
C LEU A 45 -4.18 -10.10 -12.68
N PRO A 46 -4.18 -11.25 -13.40
CA PRO A 46 -3.29 -11.45 -14.53
C PRO A 46 -3.54 -10.43 -15.64
N LEU A 47 -2.49 -9.90 -16.24
CA LEU A 47 -2.60 -9.08 -17.43
C LEU A 47 -3.03 -9.96 -18.61
N ALA A 48 -3.99 -9.48 -19.41
CA ALA A 48 -4.46 -10.17 -20.61
C ALA A 48 -3.36 -10.30 -21.68
N SER A 49 -2.37 -9.42 -21.65
CA SER A 49 -1.20 -9.44 -22.53
C SER A 49 -0.02 -8.73 -21.85
N PRO A 50 1.23 -9.21 -22.03
CA PRO A 50 2.43 -8.49 -21.61
C PRO A 50 2.53 -7.08 -22.22
N ARG A 51 1.91 -6.85 -23.38
CA ARG A 51 1.88 -5.52 -24.03
C ARG A 51 1.19 -4.44 -23.19
N LEU A 52 0.36 -4.82 -22.23
CA LEU A 52 -0.23 -3.86 -21.30
C LEU A 52 0.79 -3.24 -20.32
N MET A 53 2.04 -3.73 -20.35
CA MET A 53 3.15 -3.11 -19.64
C MET A 53 3.97 -2.15 -20.51
N GLU A 54 3.69 -2.06 -21.82
CA GLU A 54 4.46 -1.20 -22.74
C GLU A 54 4.45 0.26 -22.26
N ASP A 55 3.33 0.74 -21.74
CA ASP A 55 3.21 2.10 -21.20
C ASP A 55 4.21 2.39 -20.05
N LEU A 56 4.64 1.37 -19.30
CA LEU A 56 5.65 1.53 -18.24
C LEU A 56 7.05 1.74 -18.80
N TYR A 57 7.34 1.21 -20.00
CA TYR A 57 8.62 1.39 -20.64
C TYR A 57 8.81 2.78 -21.27
N GLU A 58 7.72 3.54 -21.41
CA GLU A 58 7.76 4.94 -21.88
C GLU A 58 8.09 5.92 -20.75
N LEU A 59 7.97 5.48 -19.48
CA LEU A 59 8.29 6.31 -18.32
C LEU A 59 9.80 6.35 -18.11
N SER A 60 10.33 7.55 -17.91
CA SER A 60 11.71 7.68 -17.48
C SER A 60 11.89 7.24 -16.02
N PHE A 61 13.09 6.85 -15.65
CA PHE A 61 13.42 6.56 -14.25
C PHE A 61 13.14 7.77 -13.33
N GLU A 62 13.37 8.99 -13.84
CA GLU A 62 13.07 10.21 -13.09
C GLU A 62 11.57 10.38 -12.82
N ASP A 63 10.71 10.09 -13.81
CA ASP A 63 9.25 10.16 -13.63
C ASP A 63 8.78 9.17 -12.55
N ILE A 64 9.38 7.98 -12.53
CA ILE A 64 9.09 6.96 -11.49
C ILE A 64 9.53 7.45 -10.12
N LEU A 65 10.72 8.04 -10.02
CA LEU A 65 11.22 8.59 -8.76
C LEU A 65 10.38 9.76 -8.27
N ASP A 66 9.94 10.64 -9.17
CA ASP A 66 9.08 11.78 -8.82
C ASP A 66 7.71 11.31 -8.35
N PHE A 67 7.12 10.31 -9.00
CA PHE A 67 5.88 9.69 -8.53
C PHE A 67 6.03 9.07 -7.14
N LEU A 68 7.12 8.34 -6.89
CA LEU A 68 7.36 7.72 -5.59
C LEU A 68 7.59 8.77 -4.50
N ALA A 69 8.31 9.85 -4.80
CA ALA A 69 8.52 10.95 -3.86
C ALA A 69 7.20 11.63 -3.49
N GLU A 70 6.33 11.89 -4.48
CA GLU A 70 4.99 12.44 -4.23
C GLU A 70 4.15 11.47 -3.39
N LEU A 71 4.17 10.17 -3.68
CA LEU A 71 3.52 9.16 -2.86
C LEU A 71 4.02 9.21 -1.40
N GLY A 72 5.33 9.38 -1.19
CA GLY A 72 5.92 9.53 0.13
C GLY A 72 5.31 10.69 0.91
N THR A 73 5.06 11.83 0.26
CA THR A 73 4.42 12.98 0.93
C THR A 73 2.99 12.67 1.38
N GLN A 74 2.26 11.86 0.63
CA GLN A 74 0.90 11.44 0.97
C GLN A 74 0.86 10.43 2.13
N LEU A 75 2.01 9.79 2.43
CA LEU A 75 2.15 8.81 3.50
C LEU A 75 2.66 9.40 4.82
N GLU A 76 2.68 10.73 4.94
CA GLU A 76 2.97 11.40 6.21
C GLU A 76 1.88 11.09 7.25
N LEU A 77 2.27 10.37 8.30
CA LEU A 77 1.32 9.92 9.34
C LEU A 77 0.57 11.10 9.97
N ARG A 78 1.27 12.22 10.18
CA ARG A 78 0.69 13.42 10.80
C ARG A 78 -0.50 13.96 10.01
N ASP A 79 -0.42 13.93 8.70
CA ASP A 79 -1.35 14.61 7.79
C ASP A 79 -2.34 13.63 7.11
N ASN A 80 -2.16 12.32 7.33
CA ASN A 80 -2.99 11.28 6.72
C ASN A 80 -3.89 10.56 7.74
N PRO A 81 -5.17 10.92 7.83
CA PRO A 81 -6.09 10.33 8.79
C PRO A 81 -6.33 8.82 8.57
N TYR A 82 -6.18 8.34 7.33
CA TYR A 82 -6.31 6.91 7.02
C TYR A 82 -5.13 6.10 7.56
N LEU A 83 -3.92 6.66 7.51
CA LEU A 83 -2.75 6.03 8.13
C LEU A 83 -2.83 6.05 9.66
N GLN A 84 -3.31 7.13 10.26
CA GLN A 84 -3.53 7.20 11.70
C GLN A 84 -4.51 6.10 12.14
N GLU A 85 -5.59 5.94 11.39
CA GLU A 85 -6.56 4.89 11.61
C GLU A 85 -5.94 3.49 11.42
N ALA A 86 -5.17 3.27 10.37
CA ALA A 86 -4.48 2.01 10.10
C ALA A 86 -3.49 1.67 11.23
N LEU A 87 -2.77 2.65 11.76
CA LEU A 87 -1.87 2.45 12.89
C LEU A 87 -2.63 1.96 14.14
N GLU A 88 -3.76 2.57 14.47
CA GLU A 88 -4.59 2.13 15.60
C GLU A 88 -5.06 0.67 15.44
N TYR A 89 -5.44 0.27 14.22
CA TYR A 89 -5.79 -1.12 13.94
C TYR A 89 -4.60 -2.07 14.05
N SER A 90 -3.43 -1.61 13.61
CA SER A 90 -2.20 -2.40 13.64
C SER A 90 -1.80 -2.79 15.06
N TYR A 91 -2.08 -1.96 16.06
CA TYR A 91 -1.79 -2.31 17.45
C TYR A 91 -2.55 -3.55 17.93
N ALA A 92 -3.76 -3.77 17.41
CA ALA A 92 -4.59 -4.91 17.79
C ALA A 92 -4.30 -6.16 16.93
N THR A 93 -3.84 -5.98 15.70
CA THR A 93 -3.76 -7.07 14.71
C THR A 93 -2.34 -7.52 14.39
N ALA A 94 -1.35 -6.62 14.50
CA ALA A 94 0.03 -6.95 14.18
C ALA A 94 0.71 -7.76 15.30
N PRO A 95 1.59 -8.72 14.93
CA PRO A 95 2.34 -9.53 15.91
C PRO A 95 3.60 -8.80 16.40
N THR A 96 3.51 -7.49 16.63
CA THR A 96 4.64 -6.67 17.06
C THR A 96 4.24 -5.70 18.16
N THR A 97 5.22 -5.04 18.79
CA THR A 97 4.98 -4.11 19.88
C THR A 97 4.58 -2.72 19.36
N LYS A 98 3.84 -1.99 20.17
CA LYS A 98 3.40 -0.64 19.84
C LYS A 98 4.55 0.30 19.44
N PRO A 99 5.69 0.39 20.17
CA PRO A 99 6.80 1.26 19.76
C PRO A 99 7.39 0.93 18.39
N ILE A 100 7.42 -0.35 18.01
CA ILE A 100 7.91 -0.77 16.69
C ILE A 100 6.92 -0.35 15.61
N MET A 101 5.61 -0.49 15.86
CA MET A 101 4.58 -0.03 14.93
C MET A 101 4.61 1.49 14.75
N ASP A 102 4.73 2.24 15.85
CA ASP A 102 4.85 3.70 15.81
C ASP A 102 6.04 4.12 14.93
N HIS A 103 7.20 3.53 15.15
CA HIS A 103 8.40 3.80 14.38
C HIS A 103 8.21 3.46 12.89
N PHE A 104 7.66 2.29 12.60
CA PHE A 104 7.40 1.86 11.21
C PHE A 104 6.48 2.84 10.47
N TYR A 105 5.37 3.26 11.07
CA TYR A 105 4.44 4.19 10.43
C TYR A 105 5.00 5.61 10.29
N HIS A 106 5.82 6.05 11.23
CA HIS A 106 6.53 7.34 11.10
C HIS A 106 7.59 7.33 10.00
N ASP A 107 8.22 6.20 9.76
CA ASP A 107 9.29 6.06 8.77
C ASP A 107 8.81 5.70 7.37
N LEU A 108 7.49 5.47 7.18
CA LEU A 108 6.93 5.16 5.87
C LEU A 108 7.35 6.13 4.77
N PRO A 109 7.29 7.47 4.94
CA PRO A 109 7.70 8.41 3.91
C PRO A 109 9.16 8.25 3.49
N ALA A 110 10.05 7.93 4.42
CA ALA A 110 11.48 7.75 4.15
C ALA A 110 11.78 6.56 3.22
N MET A 111 10.85 5.61 3.07
CA MET A 111 10.99 4.50 2.12
C MET A 111 10.86 4.99 0.67
N PHE A 112 10.24 6.14 0.47
CA PHE A 112 9.97 6.75 -0.84
C PHE A 112 10.89 7.96 -1.12
N ASP A 113 11.94 8.13 -0.33
CA ASP A 113 12.93 9.18 -0.56
C ASP A 113 13.67 8.96 -1.90
N LYS A 114 13.63 9.99 -2.74
CA LYS A 114 14.13 9.96 -4.12
C LYS A 114 15.61 9.59 -4.19
N GLU A 115 16.42 10.22 -3.37
CA GLU A 115 17.86 10.01 -3.38
C GLU A 115 18.25 8.63 -2.82
N ARG A 116 17.51 8.18 -1.82
CA ARG A 116 17.68 6.84 -1.25
C ARG A 116 17.35 5.74 -2.25
N ILE A 117 16.23 5.88 -2.97
CA ILE A 117 15.82 4.92 -4.01
C ILE A 117 16.85 4.94 -5.15
N ARG A 118 17.26 6.13 -5.60
CA ARG A 118 18.30 6.27 -6.64
C ARG A 118 19.58 5.55 -6.25
N GLY A 119 20.08 5.82 -5.05
CA GLY A 119 21.31 5.17 -4.56
C GLY A 119 21.19 3.65 -4.45
N MET A 120 20.02 3.15 -4.06
CA MET A 120 19.75 1.71 -4.00
C MET A 120 19.74 1.08 -5.40
N VAL A 121 19.11 1.74 -6.37
CA VAL A 121 19.05 1.27 -7.76
C VAL A 121 20.42 1.33 -8.40
N ASP A 122 21.16 2.41 -8.21
CA ASP A 122 22.52 2.58 -8.74
C ASP A 122 23.46 1.50 -8.19
N PHE A 123 23.38 1.22 -6.90
CA PHE A 123 24.19 0.18 -6.26
C PHE A 123 23.89 -1.23 -6.80
N ASN A 124 22.62 -1.55 -7.08
CA ASN A 124 22.20 -2.91 -7.43
C ASN A 124 22.18 -3.17 -8.94
N ILE A 125 21.90 -2.17 -9.75
CA ILE A 125 21.66 -2.31 -11.20
C ILE A 125 22.61 -1.40 -11.98
N GLY A 126 22.86 -0.18 -11.48
CA GLY A 126 23.49 0.93 -12.19
C GLY A 126 22.45 1.75 -12.96
N VAL A 127 22.35 3.04 -12.65
CA VAL A 127 21.38 3.97 -13.31
C VAL A 127 21.63 4.13 -14.81
N ASP A 128 22.85 3.90 -15.27
CA ASP A 128 23.21 4.00 -16.69
C ASP A 128 22.59 2.88 -17.55
N TYR A 129 21.95 1.90 -16.94
CA TYR A 129 21.30 0.77 -17.63
C TYR A 129 19.76 0.85 -17.66
N LEU A 130 19.17 1.99 -17.19
CA LEU A 130 17.72 2.17 -17.07
C LEU A 130 17.13 3.03 -18.19
#